data_7e990837262c8845fb48a283abb28e77
#
_entry.id   7e990837262c8845fb48a283abb28e77
#
_cell.length_a   1.000
_cell.length_b   1.000
_cell.length_c   1.000
_cell.angle_alpha   90.00
_cell.angle_beta   90.00
_cell.angle_gamma   90.00
#
_symmetry.space_group_name_H-M   'P 1'
#
loop_
_entity.id
_entity.type
_entity.pdbx_description
1 polymer ?
#
loop_
_entity_poly.entity_id
_entity_poly.type
_entity_poly.pdbx_seq_one_letter_code
_entity_poly.pdbx_strand_id
1 'polypeptide(L)'
;MQENKPIEQLNKKEQWELEQRQKMDLKTANERKKQFKRWSKRIAGIVLILGAAGSLVWYIVSRPATPEGEIVSRNGLHWHATLAIYAKGVQQDIPADIGIGVAHMPIHTHSADGVIHMEMSGLVKRSDLTLDKFFKNWGKDFKDFGGKTTMTVNGKDNAELGSYVMKDNDKIEIRYE
;
A
#
# COMPACT_ATOMS: atom_id res chain seq x y z
N MET A 1 -2.93 -64.29 -35.98
CA MET A 1 -2.14 -64.56 -34.77
C MET A 1 -0.69 -64.63 -35.17
N GLN A 2 0.14 -63.60 -34.86
CA GLN A 2 1.60 -63.74 -35.09
C GLN A 2 2.16 -64.47 -33.88
N GLU A 3 2.75 -65.62 -34.14
CA GLU A 3 3.41 -66.48 -33.18
C GLU A 3 4.63 -65.72 -32.59
N ASN A 4 4.61 -65.47 -31.32
CA ASN A 4 5.70 -64.78 -30.60
C ASN A 4 6.89 -65.75 -30.49
N LYS A 5 7.76 -65.75 -31.49
CA LYS A 5 9.00 -66.51 -31.42
C LYS A 5 9.93 -66.00 -30.38
N PRO A 6 10.53 -66.85 -29.52
CA PRO A 6 11.55 -66.44 -28.58
C PRO A 6 12.74 -65.75 -29.27
N ILE A 7 13.33 -64.77 -28.68
CA ILE A 7 14.42 -63.93 -29.25
C ILE A 7 15.61 -64.74 -29.72
N GLU A 8 15.87 -65.91 -29.12
CA GLU A 8 16.95 -66.86 -29.48
C GLU A 8 16.73 -67.54 -30.80
N GLN A 9 15.52 -67.53 -31.34
CA GLN A 9 15.17 -68.22 -32.64
C GLN A 9 15.07 -67.20 -33.78
N LEU A 10 15.36 -65.94 -33.56
CA LEU A 10 15.30 -64.87 -34.56
C LEU A 10 16.63 -64.85 -35.36
N ASN A 11 16.53 -64.63 -36.69
CA ASN A 11 17.73 -64.38 -37.46
C ASN A 11 18.35 -63.00 -37.16
N LYS A 12 19.62 -62.81 -37.55
CA LYS A 12 20.36 -61.53 -37.23
C LYS A 12 19.63 -60.25 -37.70
N LYS A 13 18.88 -60.33 -38.81
CA LYS A 13 18.14 -59.22 -39.36
C LYS A 13 16.92 -58.86 -38.45
N GLU A 14 16.19 -59.91 -38.06
CA GLU A 14 15.02 -59.77 -37.17
C GLU A 14 15.42 -59.25 -35.79
N GLN A 15 16.55 -59.73 -35.26
CA GLN A 15 17.11 -59.21 -33.99
C GLN A 15 17.49 -57.71 -34.09
N TRP A 16 18.13 -57.32 -35.20
CA TRP A 16 18.48 -55.91 -35.43
C TRP A 16 17.23 -55.03 -35.59
N GLU A 17 16.21 -55.47 -36.30
CA GLU A 17 14.95 -54.74 -36.43
C GLU A 17 14.23 -54.57 -35.10
N LEU A 18 14.21 -55.58 -34.26
CA LEU A 18 13.67 -55.54 -32.91
C LEU A 18 14.44 -54.52 -32.02
N GLU A 19 15.75 -54.56 -32.05
CA GLU A 19 16.55 -53.59 -31.32
C GLU A 19 16.29 -52.16 -31.80
N GLN A 20 16.14 -51.91 -33.11
CA GLN A 20 15.85 -50.60 -33.65
C GLN A 20 14.44 -50.12 -33.20
N ARG A 21 13.44 -51.00 -33.22
CA ARG A 21 12.09 -50.70 -32.71
C ARG A 21 12.15 -50.35 -31.22
N GLN A 22 12.80 -51.14 -30.39
CA GLN A 22 12.94 -50.87 -28.97
C GLN A 22 13.67 -49.53 -28.71
N LYS A 23 14.73 -49.24 -29.45
CA LYS A 23 15.43 -47.94 -29.36
C LYS A 23 14.54 -46.78 -29.77
N MET A 24 13.73 -46.93 -30.81
CA MET A 24 12.77 -45.90 -31.23
C MET A 24 11.65 -45.70 -30.19
N ASP A 25 11.10 -46.78 -29.65
CA ASP A 25 10.05 -46.70 -28.61
C ASP A 25 10.56 -46.02 -27.34
N LEU A 26 11.79 -46.33 -26.92
CA LEU A 26 12.46 -45.67 -25.79
C LEU A 26 12.69 -44.17 -26.07
N LYS A 27 13.12 -43.82 -27.30
CA LYS A 27 13.29 -42.41 -27.69
C LYS A 27 11.96 -41.68 -27.67
N THR A 28 10.90 -42.22 -28.25
CA THR A 28 9.57 -41.60 -28.29
C THR A 28 8.98 -41.46 -26.89
N ALA A 29 9.13 -42.47 -26.03
CA ALA A 29 8.68 -42.42 -24.64
C ALA A 29 9.42 -41.32 -23.87
N ASN A 30 10.74 -41.18 -24.06
CA ASN A 30 11.54 -40.13 -23.42
C ASN A 30 11.16 -38.73 -23.93
N GLU A 31 10.93 -38.57 -25.23
CA GLU A 31 10.49 -37.29 -25.80
C GLU A 31 9.09 -36.88 -25.28
N ARG A 32 8.14 -37.83 -25.18
CA ARG A 32 6.82 -37.60 -24.58
C ARG A 32 6.95 -37.16 -23.12
N LYS A 33 7.82 -37.81 -22.32
CA LYS A 33 8.09 -37.42 -20.93
C LYS A 33 8.69 -36.00 -20.85
N LYS A 34 9.65 -35.67 -21.73
CA LYS A 34 10.25 -34.32 -21.78
C LYS A 34 9.21 -33.27 -22.18
N GLN A 35 8.38 -33.53 -23.18
CA GLN A 35 7.31 -32.64 -23.62
C GLN A 35 6.29 -32.44 -22.50
N PHE A 36 5.84 -33.51 -21.83
CA PHE A 36 4.92 -33.41 -20.69
C PHE A 36 5.50 -32.57 -19.56
N LYS A 37 6.80 -32.77 -19.19
CA LYS A 37 7.48 -31.97 -18.18
C LYS A 37 7.61 -30.50 -18.56
N ARG A 38 7.81 -30.17 -19.84
CA ARG A 38 7.84 -28.80 -20.33
C ARG A 38 6.46 -28.16 -20.27
N TRP A 39 5.45 -28.89 -20.68
CA TRP A 39 4.07 -28.43 -20.71
C TRP A 39 3.52 -28.22 -19.28
N SER A 40 3.77 -29.16 -18.37
CA SER A 40 3.38 -29.03 -16.96
C SER A 40 4.01 -27.80 -16.28
N LYS A 41 5.28 -27.49 -16.57
CA LYS A 41 5.92 -26.27 -16.07
C LYS A 41 5.27 -25.00 -16.61
N ARG A 42 4.87 -24.99 -17.90
CA ARG A 42 4.17 -23.85 -18.49
C ARG A 42 2.79 -23.65 -17.86
N ILE A 43 2.04 -24.71 -17.68
CA ILE A 43 0.74 -24.65 -17.00
C ILE A 43 0.90 -24.18 -15.57
N ALA A 44 1.85 -24.73 -14.81
CA ALA A 44 2.12 -24.30 -13.45
C ALA A 44 2.42 -22.77 -13.38
N GLY A 45 3.23 -22.26 -14.33
CA GLY A 45 3.50 -20.84 -14.46
C GLY A 45 2.24 -20.02 -14.72
N ILE A 46 1.39 -20.45 -15.66
CA ILE A 46 0.12 -19.76 -15.98
C ILE A 46 -0.82 -19.76 -14.77
N VAL A 47 -0.97 -20.88 -14.09
CA VAL A 47 -1.82 -21.00 -12.89
C VAL A 47 -1.34 -20.07 -11.78
N LEU A 48 -0.02 -19.94 -11.61
CA LEU A 48 0.59 -19.06 -10.61
C LEU A 48 0.31 -17.59 -10.93
N ILE A 49 0.45 -17.18 -12.20
CA ILE A 49 0.16 -15.82 -12.66
C ILE A 49 -1.33 -15.50 -12.50
N LEU A 50 -2.22 -16.39 -12.93
CA LEU A 50 -3.67 -16.21 -12.81
C LEU A 50 -4.10 -16.18 -11.34
N GLY A 51 -3.50 -17.02 -10.49
CA GLY A 51 -3.73 -17.01 -9.05
C GLY A 51 -3.31 -15.70 -8.40
N ALA A 52 -2.12 -15.19 -8.74
CA ALA A 52 -1.64 -13.89 -8.25
C ALA A 52 -2.53 -12.73 -8.72
N ALA A 53 -2.89 -12.71 -10.01
CA ALA A 53 -3.78 -11.69 -10.56
C ALA A 53 -5.18 -11.75 -9.91
N GLY A 54 -5.75 -12.94 -9.74
CA GLY A 54 -7.03 -13.14 -9.10
C GLY A 54 -7.03 -12.70 -7.63
N SER A 55 -5.96 -13.04 -6.88
CA SER A 55 -5.82 -12.61 -5.49
C SER A 55 -5.65 -11.08 -5.36
N LEU A 56 -4.94 -10.44 -6.30
CA LEU A 56 -4.82 -8.98 -6.34
C LEU A 56 -6.17 -8.31 -6.60
N VAL A 57 -6.91 -8.79 -7.59
CA VAL A 57 -8.26 -8.27 -7.88
C VAL A 57 -9.17 -8.47 -6.68
N TRP A 58 -9.19 -9.66 -6.09
CA TRP A 58 -9.96 -9.94 -4.89
C TRP A 58 -9.60 -9.01 -3.74
N TYR A 59 -8.30 -8.78 -3.49
CA TYR A 59 -7.82 -7.86 -2.46
C TYR A 59 -8.31 -6.42 -2.68
N ILE A 60 -8.30 -5.93 -3.92
CA ILE A 60 -8.77 -4.58 -4.26
C ILE A 60 -10.30 -4.46 -4.06
N VAL A 61 -11.05 -5.44 -4.55
CA VAL A 61 -12.53 -5.43 -4.51
C VAL A 61 -13.06 -5.68 -3.09
N SER A 62 -12.35 -6.48 -2.28
CA SER A 62 -12.75 -6.81 -0.91
C SER A 62 -12.46 -5.70 0.11
N ARG A 63 -11.80 -4.60 -0.30
CA ARG A 63 -11.60 -3.46 0.62
C ARG A 63 -12.94 -2.81 0.91
N PRO A 64 -13.29 -2.61 2.20
CA PRO A 64 -14.50 -1.88 2.55
C PRO A 64 -14.43 -0.46 1.99
N ALA A 65 -15.52 -0.01 1.41
CA ALA A 65 -15.65 1.38 0.99
C ALA A 65 -15.50 2.30 2.20
N THR A 66 -14.86 3.47 2.02
CA THR A 66 -14.77 4.47 3.08
C THR A 66 -16.18 4.90 3.48
N PRO A 67 -16.57 4.82 4.76
CA PRO A 67 -17.89 5.29 5.20
C PRO A 67 -18.10 6.76 4.82
N GLU A 68 -19.32 7.13 4.42
CA GLU A 68 -19.64 8.52 4.02
C GLU A 68 -19.31 9.53 5.13
N GLY A 69 -19.52 9.18 6.40
CA GLY A 69 -19.19 10.03 7.54
C GLY A 69 -17.68 10.32 7.73
N GLU A 70 -16.83 9.52 7.10
CA GLU A 70 -15.37 9.72 7.11
C GLU A 70 -14.89 10.58 5.93
N ILE A 71 -15.74 10.84 4.94
CA ILE A 71 -15.37 11.61 3.75
C ILE A 71 -15.62 13.10 4.01
N VAL A 72 -14.56 13.92 3.86
CA VAL A 72 -14.64 15.38 3.94
C VAL A 72 -14.83 15.97 2.54
N SER A 73 -14.10 15.51 1.56
CA SER A 73 -14.21 15.92 0.17
C SER A 73 -13.93 14.77 -0.78
N ARG A 74 -14.58 14.75 -1.95
CA ARG A 74 -14.31 13.78 -3.02
C ARG A 74 -13.39 14.34 -4.10
N ASN A 75 -13.24 15.66 -4.16
CA ASN A 75 -12.53 16.36 -5.25
C ASN A 75 -11.34 17.18 -4.76
N GLY A 76 -10.77 16.82 -3.59
CA GLY A 76 -9.72 17.57 -2.96
C GLY A 76 -10.24 18.76 -2.15
N LEU A 77 -9.32 19.48 -1.50
CA LEU A 77 -9.61 20.72 -0.78
C LEU A 77 -8.33 21.57 -0.71
N HIS A 78 -8.54 22.87 -0.47
CA HIS A 78 -7.50 23.83 -0.16
C HIS A 78 -8.01 24.69 1.02
N TRP A 79 -7.60 24.36 2.21
CA TRP A 79 -8.02 24.96 3.46
C TRP A 79 -6.84 25.53 4.21
N HIS A 80 -7.14 26.48 5.10
CA HIS A 80 -6.17 27.10 5.99
C HIS A 80 -6.68 27.05 7.42
N ALA A 81 -5.78 26.82 8.37
CA ALA A 81 -6.04 26.99 9.78
C ALA A 81 -4.88 27.76 10.43
N THR A 82 -5.13 28.53 11.48
CA THR A 82 -4.08 29.15 12.25
C THR A 82 -3.85 28.37 13.53
N LEU A 83 -2.58 28.14 13.88
CA LEU A 83 -2.17 27.46 15.11
C LEU A 83 -1.28 28.37 15.94
N ALA A 84 -1.63 28.54 17.22
CA ALA A 84 -0.78 29.16 18.25
C ALA A 84 -0.49 28.13 19.35
N ILE A 85 0.76 27.97 19.72
CA ILE A 85 1.21 27.05 20.78
C ILE A 85 1.82 27.86 21.90
N TYR A 86 1.39 27.62 23.14
CA TYR A 86 1.97 28.18 24.35
C TYR A 86 2.49 27.07 25.25
N ALA A 87 3.75 27.18 25.69
CA ALA A 87 4.33 26.29 26.69
C ALA A 87 4.73 27.08 27.89
N LYS A 88 4.17 26.75 29.07
CA LYS A 88 4.39 27.52 30.33
C LYS A 88 4.13 29.02 30.17
N GLY A 89 3.09 29.38 29.42
CA GLY A 89 2.69 30.77 29.16
C GLY A 89 3.50 31.49 28.07
N VAL A 90 4.53 30.87 27.50
CA VAL A 90 5.36 31.45 26.43
C VAL A 90 4.93 30.90 25.08
N GLN A 91 4.65 31.79 24.13
CA GLN A 91 4.33 31.41 22.78
C GLN A 91 5.54 30.71 22.11
N GLN A 92 5.29 29.62 21.45
CA GLN A 92 6.30 28.85 20.72
C GLN A 92 6.25 29.18 19.23
N ASP A 93 7.42 29.31 18.63
CA ASP A 93 7.53 29.54 17.20
C ASP A 93 7.17 28.28 16.41
N ILE A 94 6.34 28.44 15.38
CA ILE A 94 6.04 27.42 14.39
C ILE A 94 6.88 27.74 13.15
N PRO A 95 7.86 26.91 12.79
CA PRO A 95 8.75 27.21 11.66
C PRO A 95 8.03 27.31 10.32
N ALA A 96 8.62 28.04 9.40
CA ALA A 96 8.30 27.93 7.99
C ALA A 96 8.70 26.55 7.46
N ASP A 97 8.15 26.20 6.30
CA ASP A 97 8.53 25.03 5.50
C ASP A 97 8.35 23.68 6.18
N ILE A 98 7.51 23.59 7.23
CA ILE A 98 7.11 22.30 7.79
C ILE A 98 6.38 21.51 6.69
N GLY A 99 6.82 20.25 6.44
CA GLY A 99 6.23 19.40 5.40
C GLY A 99 6.61 19.79 3.97
N ILE A 100 7.50 20.76 3.79
CA ILE A 100 8.04 21.17 2.49
C ILE A 100 9.44 20.58 2.32
N GLY A 101 9.62 19.75 1.29
CA GLY A 101 10.88 19.08 0.97
C GLY A 101 10.93 18.72 -0.51
N VAL A 102 11.59 17.61 -0.85
CA VAL A 102 11.63 17.09 -2.23
C VAL A 102 10.20 16.83 -2.75
N ALA A 103 9.27 16.47 -1.88
CA ALA A 103 7.85 16.42 -2.15
C ALA A 103 7.10 17.20 -1.08
N HIS A 104 6.12 18.02 -1.48
CA HIS A 104 5.25 18.73 -0.55
C HIS A 104 4.29 17.75 0.11
N MET A 105 4.22 17.80 1.44
CA MET A 105 3.19 17.08 2.19
C MET A 105 1.87 17.84 2.11
N PRO A 106 0.73 17.13 2.08
CA PRO A 106 -0.59 17.77 2.00
C PRO A 106 -0.93 18.75 3.14
N ILE A 107 -0.29 18.60 4.29
CA ILE A 107 -0.39 19.53 5.42
C ILE A 107 0.99 20.11 5.66
N HIS A 108 1.13 21.43 5.53
CA HIS A 108 2.41 22.12 5.56
C HIS A 108 2.27 23.59 5.99
N THR A 109 3.41 24.27 6.19
CA THR A 109 3.51 25.73 6.38
C THR A 109 4.43 26.34 5.35
N HIS A 110 4.16 27.56 4.90
CA HIS A 110 5.06 28.35 4.03
C HIS A 110 5.89 29.36 4.80
N SER A 111 5.30 29.94 5.85
CA SER A 111 5.91 30.99 6.67
C SER A 111 5.79 30.69 8.17
N ALA A 112 6.56 31.40 8.98
CA ALA A 112 6.55 31.24 10.46
C ALA A 112 5.44 32.07 11.13
N ASP A 113 4.26 32.15 10.50
CA ASP A 113 3.09 32.90 10.98
C ASP A 113 2.03 32.02 11.66
N GLY A 114 2.30 30.70 11.74
CA GLY A 114 1.40 29.72 12.32
C GLY A 114 0.23 29.32 11.38
N VAL A 115 0.25 29.73 10.11
CA VAL A 115 -0.77 29.28 9.14
C VAL A 115 -0.43 27.89 8.63
N ILE A 116 -1.33 26.95 8.86
CA ILE A 116 -1.28 25.59 8.34
C ILE A 116 -2.06 25.54 7.04
N HIS A 117 -1.41 25.13 5.98
CA HIS A 117 -2.03 24.85 4.68
C HIS A 117 -2.41 23.37 4.59
N MET A 118 -3.62 23.10 4.12
CA MET A 118 -4.14 21.75 3.87
C MET A 118 -4.53 21.67 2.40
N GLU A 119 -3.62 21.14 1.56
CA GLU A 119 -3.77 21.04 0.11
C GLU A 119 -3.80 19.58 -0.30
N MET A 120 -4.98 19.12 -0.67
CA MET A 120 -5.21 17.71 -0.98
C MET A 120 -5.95 17.56 -2.29
N SER A 121 -5.60 16.52 -3.07
CA SER A 121 -6.30 16.15 -4.30
C SER A 121 -7.11 14.85 -4.11
N GLY A 122 -8.22 14.73 -4.83
CA GLY A 122 -9.06 13.52 -4.82
C GLY A 122 -9.84 13.32 -3.52
N LEU A 123 -9.96 12.08 -3.07
CA LEU A 123 -10.73 11.72 -1.89
C LEU A 123 -10.00 12.13 -0.60
N VAL A 124 -10.61 13.00 0.19
CA VAL A 124 -10.08 13.47 1.48
C VAL A 124 -10.93 12.92 2.63
N LYS A 125 -10.28 12.30 3.59
CA LYS A 125 -10.92 11.71 4.78
C LYS A 125 -10.67 12.57 6.01
N ARG A 126 -11.54 12.44 7.01
CA ARG A 126 -11.34 13.08 8.33
C ARG A 126 -9.96 12.78 8.90
N SER A 127 -9.53 11.52 8.81
CA SER A 127 -8.20 11.09 9.27
C SER A 127 -7.03 11.75 8.53
N ASP A 128 -7.27 12.39 7.39
CA ASP A 128 -6.23 13.09 6.63
C ASP A 128 -5.99 14.52 7.13
N LEU A 129 -6.90 15.08 7.90
CA LEU A 129 -6.93 16.46 8.35
C LEU A 129 -6.70 16.62 9.87
N THR A 130 -6.21 15.59 10.56
CA THR A 130 -6.01 15.66 12.00
C THR A 130 -4.81 16.53 12.36
N LEU A 131 -4.91 17.22 13.50
CA LEU A 131 -3.84 18.06 14.04
C LEU A 131 -2.56 17.23 14.30
N ASP A 132 -2.68 15.99 14.75
CA ASP A 132 -1.55 15.05 14.90
C ASP A 132 -0.76 14.84 13.60
N LYS A 133 -1.41 14.89 12.43
CA LYS A 133 -0.69 14.79 11.15
C LYS A 133 0.21 16.00 10.91
N PHE A 134 -0.24 17.20 11.28
CA PHE A 134 0.61 18.38 11.22
C PHE A 134 1.85 18.22 12.10
N PHE A 135 1.66 17.80 13.36
CA PHE A 135 2.79 17.57 14.28
C PHE A 135 3.76 16.50 13.75
N LYS A 136 3.25 15.42 13.18
CA LYS A 136 4.09 14.39 12.53
C LYS A 136 4.89 14.94 11.34
N ASN A 137 4.27 15.80 10.52
CA ASN A 137 4.97 16.45 9.41
C ASN A 137 6.06 17.41 9.91
N TRP A 138 5.86 18.00 11.09
CA TRP A 138 6.86 18.81 11.78
C TRP A 138 7.99 17.96 12.41
N GLY A 139 7.83 16.64 12.50
CA GLY A 139 8.77 15.77 13.20
C GLY A 139 8.66 15.88 14.73
N LYS A 140 7.51 16.30 15.25
CA LYS A 140 7.20 16.42 16.67
C LYS A 140 6.06 15.52 17.08
N ASP A 141 6.06 15.12 18.37
CA ASP A 141 4.87 14.55 19.00
C ASP A 141 4.01 15.67 19.57
N PHE A 142 2.69 15.47 19.55
CA PHE A 142 1.76 16.44 20.15
C PHE A 142 2.06 16.73 21.64
N LYS A 143 2.74 15.81 22.32
CA LYS A 143 3.10 15.93 23.75
C LYS A 143 4.47 16.52 24.00
N ASP A 144 5.24 16.86 22.98
CA ASP A 144 6.63 17.32 23.14
C ASP A 144 6.77 18.67 23.88
N PHE A 145 5.69 19.43 23.99
CA PHE A 145 5.72 20.79 24.60
C PHE A 145 5.32 20.81 26.07
N GLY A 146 4.80 19.72 26.63
CA GLY A 146 4.45 19.65 28.05
C GLY A 146 3.49 18.55 28.43
N GLY A 147 3.14 18.43 29.71
CA GLY A 147 2.32 17.34 30.25
C GLY A 147 0.81 17.59 30.15
N LYS A 148 0.32 18.60 30.91
CA LYS A 148 -1.12 18.92 30.88
C LYS A 148 -1.39 19.86 29.71
N THR A 149 -2.29 19.43 28.82
CA THR A 149 -2.58 20.15 27.58
C THR A 149 -4.04 20.58 27.57
N THR A 150 -4.29 21.83 27.24
CA THR A 150 -5.61 22.39 26.94
C THR A 150 -5.60 22.92 25.50
N MET A 151 -6.73 22.86 24.84
CA MET A 151 -6.88 23.35 23.48
C MET A 151 -8.21 24.07 23.31
N THR A 152 -8.18 25.16 22.58
CA THR A 152 -9.38 25.84 22.10
C THR A 152 -9.39 25.87 20.57
N VAL A 153 -10.57 25.83 19.99
CA VAL A 153 -10.81 26.05 18.57
C VAL A 153 -11.86 27.14 18.43
N ASN A 154 -11.51 28.18 17.71
CA ASN A 154 -12.36 29.37 17.55
C ASN A 154 -12.84 29.94 18.91
N GLY A 155 -11.96 29.90 19.92
CA GLY A 155 -12.21 30.40 21.28
C GLY A 155 -13.07 29.49 22.16
N LYS A 156 -13.39 28.26 21.72
CA LYS A 156 -14.15 27.26 22.49
C LYS A 156 -13.26 26.09 22.87
N ASP A 157 -13.41 25.61 24.11
CA ASP A 157 -12.67 24.43 24.57
C ASP A 157 -12.92 23.24 23.68
N ASN A 158 -11.84 22.51 23.37
CA ASN A 158 -11.89 21.29 22.55
C ASN A 158 -11.05 20.19 23.21
N ALA A 159 -11.67 19.07 23.50
CA ALA A 159 -11.02 17.92 24.15
C ALA A 159 -10.45 16.89 23.17
N GLU A 160 -10.63 17.08 21.86
CA GLU A 160 -10.13 16.13 20.84
C GLU A 160 -8.59 16.20 20.69
N LEU A 161 -8.00 17.36 21.06
CA LEU A 161 -6.54 17.57 21.05
C LEU A 161 -5.95 17.19 19.67
N GLY A 162 -4.90 16.35 19.66
CA GLY A 162 -4.25 15.89 18.43
C GLY A 162 -5.17 15.18 17.44
N SER A 163 -6.25 14.55 17.91
CA SER A 163 -7.23 13.90 17.03
C SER A 163 -8.24 14.87 16.38
N TYR A 164 -8.20 16.16 16.76
CA TYR A 164 -9.05 17.16 16.16
C TYR A 164 -8.89 17.23 14.65
N VAL A 165 -10.01 17.19 13.94
CA VAL A 165 -10.07 17.31 12.46
C VAL A 165 -10.19 18.79 12.12
N MET A 166 -9.09 19.38 11.66
CA MET A 166 -9.01 20.79 11.28
C MET A 166 -9.98 21.12 10.16
N LYS A 167 -10.55 22.32 10.20
CA LYS A 167 -11.46 22.87 9.19
C LYS A 167 -10.90 24.17 8.64
N ASP A 168 -11.47 24.58 7.52
CA ASP A 168 -11.10 25.86 6.92
C ASP A 168 -11.39 27.04 7.85
N ASN A 169 -10.41 27.94 7.95
CA ASN A 169 -10.42 29.14 8.80
C ASN A 169 -10.48 28.87 10.32
N ASP A 170 -10.15 27.67 10.77
CA ASP A 170 -10.02 27.40 12.20
C ASP A 170 -8.89 28.22 12.83
N LYS A 171 -9.16 28.72 14.07
CA LYS A 171 -8.17 29.33 14.96
C LYS A 171 -7.94 28.38 16.13
N ILE A 172 -6.81 27.72 16.11
CA ILE A 172 -6.45 26.67 17.08
C ILE A 172 -5.42 27.27 18.06
N GLU A 173 -5.71 27.17 19.33
CA GLU A 173 -4.76 27.55 20.39
C GLU A 173 -4.53 26.36 21.30
N ILE A 174 -3.25 26.00 21.53
CA ILE A 174 -2.84 24.91 22.40
C ILE A 174 -1.98 25.47 23.54
N ARG A 175 -2.29 25.10 24.77
CA ARG A 175 -1.54 25.46 25.96
C ARG A 175 -1.05 24.22 26.68
N TYR A 176 0.26 24.21 26.96
CA TYR A 176 0.97 23.19 27.71
C TYR A 176 1.43 23.75 29.04
N GLU A 177 1.04 23.09 30.15
CA GLU A 177 1.40 23.43 31.51
C GLU A 177 2.43 22.47 32.10
#